data_a8305d0d88ffdc1d84c05bb89f6f5b78
#
_entry.id   a8305d0d88ffdc1d84c05bb89f6f5b78
#
_cell.length_a   1.000
_cell.length_b   1.000
_cell.length_c   1.000
_cell.angle_alpha   90.00
_cell.angle_beta   90.00
_cell.angle_gamma   90.00
#
_symmetry.space_group_name_H-M   'P 1'
#
loop_
_entity.id
_entity.type
_entity.pdbx_description
1 polymer ?
#
loop_
_entity_poly.entity_id
_entity_poly.type
_entity_poly.pdbx_seq_one_letter_code
_entity_poly.pdbx_strand_id
1 'polypeptide(L)'
;KKEKKIKGIIHLAAQVAVTTSVINPLNDFNVNALGTLNILEAVRNYCPNARFIYSSTNKVYGLLNTVKIIEAPKRYEINKKEGISESEPLDFHSPYGCSKGCADQYVLDYARIFNLQTVSFRQSCIYGERQFGVEDQGWLAWFIIATVLGRKISIFGDGKQVRDVLYVQDLVELYEKFIEQGNNLNGKAYNVGGGLKFSLSLLEFIDILKDQGLEISYTFGDWRPGDQKVFVSDNTKVIKELGWEPKTSPVQGIQHIVSWVKKHRELLSSFMSD
;
A
#
# COMPACT_ATOMS: atom_id res chain seq x y z
N LYS A 1 -27.30 -27.81 -6.27
CA LYS A 1 -25.92 -27.27 -6.30
C LYS A 1 -25.49 -27.04 -4.87
N LYS A 2 -24.41 -27.69 -4.40
CA LYS A 2 -23.85 -27.41 -3.08
C LYS A 2 -23.30 -25.98 -3.13
N GLU A 3 -23.94 -25.05 -2.43
CA GLU A 3 -23.41 -23.71 -2.23
C GLU A 3 -22.08 -23.84 -1.48
N LYS A 4 -21.00 -23.53 -2.14
CA LYS A 4 -19.70 -23.40 -1.47
C LYS A 4 -19.82 -22.16 -0.58
N LYS A 5 -19.81 -22.33 0.74
CA LYS A 5 -19.81 -21.21 1.69
C LYS A 5 -18.57 -20.35 1.43
N ILE A 6 -18.77 -19.08 1.12
CA ILE A 6 -17.68 -18.09 1.04
C ILE A 6 -17.14 -17.90 2.44
N LYS A 7 -15.85 -18.19 2.64
CA LYS A 7 -15.18 -18.04 3.94
C LYS A 7 -14.57 -16.66 4.12
N GLY A 8 -14.04 -16.09 3.06
CA GLY A 8 -13.38 -14.80 3.08
C GLY A 8 -13.53 -14.06 1.75
N ILE A 9 -13.51 -12.74 1.84
CA ILE A 9 -13.56 -11.81 0.71
C ILE A 9 -12.41 -10.83 0.91
N ILE A 10 -11.53 -10.75 -0.09
CA ILE A 10 -10.42 -9.80 -0.12
C ILE A 10 -10.77 -8.74 -1.17
N HIS A 11 -11.13 -7.54 -0.70
CA HIS A 11 -11.54 -6.45 -1.57
C HIS A 11 -10.36 -5.58 -1.96
N LEU A 12 -9.79 -5.86 -3.14
CA LEU A 12 -8.65 -5.17 -3.72
C LEU A 12 -9.04 -4.24 -4.88
N ALA A 13 -10.27 -4.37 -5.41
CA ALA A 13 -10.72 -3.55 -6.53
C ALA A 13 -10.79 -2.07 -6.13
N ALA A 14 -10.01 -1.23 -6.79
CA ALA A 14 -9.92 0.18 -6.48
C ALA A 14 -9.35 0.99 -7.66
N GLN A 15 -9.68 2.29 -7.73
CA GLN A 15 -8.84 3.29 -8.37
C GLN A 15 -7.71 3.61 -7.37
N VAL A 16 -6.43 3.59 -7.81
CA VAL A 16 -5.29 3.59 -6.88
C VAL A 16 -4.33 4.77 -7.04
N ALA A 17 -4.44 5.56 -8.12
CA ALA A 17 -3.55 6.66 -8.40
C ALA A 17 -4.12 7.99 -7.88
N VAL A 18 -3.34 8.70 -7.07
CA VAL A 18 -3.70 10.04 -6.55
C VAL A 18 -3.89 11.03 -7.70
N THR A 19 -3.00 11.03 -8.69
CA THR A 19 -3.05 11.90 -9.88
C THR A 19 -4.35 11.71 -10.67
N THR A 20 -4.72 10.47 -10.96
CA THR A 20 -5.98 10.13 -11.63
C THR A 20 -7.21 10.58 -10.83
N SER A 21 -7.16 10.48 -9.50
CA SER A 21 -8.27 10.92 -8.65
C SER A 21 -8.53 12.43 -8.73
N VAL A 22 -7.48 13.23 -8.92
CA VAL A 22 -7.60 14.69 -9.10
C VAL A 22 -8.22 15.02 -10.45
N ILE A 23 -7.91 14.25 -11.50
CA ILE A 23 -8.46 14.45 -12.84
C ILE A 23 -9.94 14.04 -12.89
N ASN A 24 -10.30 12.93 -12.25
CA ASN A 24 -11.68 12.42 -12.25
C ASN A 24 -12.13 11.98 -10.85
N PRO A 25 -12.45 12.93 -9.94
CA PRO A 25 -12.85 12.64 -8.57
C PRO A 25 -14.14 11.81 -8.46
N LEU A 26 -15.08 12.01 -9.40
CA LEU A 26 -16.35 11.28 -9.41
C LEU A 26 -16.14 9.79 -9.68
N ASN A 27 -15.29 9.46 -10.65
CA ASN A 27 -14.92 8.06 -10.92
C ASN A 27 -14.20 7.44 -9.74
N ASP A 28 -13.28 8.17 -9.12
CA ASP A 28 -12.56 7.72 -7.92
C ASP A 28 -13.53 7.40 -6.77
N PHE A 29 -14.49 8.28 -6.49
CA PHE A 29 -15.53 8.06 -5.48
C PHE A 29 -16.40 6.84 -5.81
N ASN A 30 -16.88 6.73 -7.05
CA ASN A 30 -17.74 5.63 -7.48
C ASN A 30 -17.04 4.27 -7.36
N VAL A 31 -15.78 4.19 -7.74
CA VAL A 31 -15.01 2.95 -7.66
C VAL A 31 -14.65 2.61 -6.20
N ASN A 32 -14.10 3.56 -5.46
CA ASN A 32 -13.53 3.29 -4.14
C ASN A 32 -14.58 3.30 -3.02
N ALA A 33 -15.40 4.36 -2.92
CA ALA A 33 -16.37 4.49 -1.84
C ALA A 33 -17.66 3.74 -2.14
N LEU A 34 -18.33 4.06 -3.24
CA LEU A 34 -19.60 3.44 -3.61
C LEU A 34 -19.42 1.96 -3.95
N GLY A 35 -18.35 1.61 -4.67
CA GLY A 35 -18.00 0.21 -4.98
C GLY A 35 -17.82 -0.62 -3.71
N THR A 36 -17.09 -0.11 -2.72
CA THR A 36 -16.92 -0.80 -1.42
C THR A 36 -18.25 -0.95 -0.68
N LEU A 37 -19.07 0.09 -0.64
CA LEU A 37 -20.40 0.04 -0.02
C LEU A 37 -21.28 -1.03 -0.68
N ASN A 38 -21.31 -1.10 -2.01
CA ASN A 38 -22.06 -2.11 -2.74
C ASN A 38 -21.59 -3.54 -2.40
N ILE A 39 -20.29 -3.77 -2.25
CA ILE A 39 -19.79 -5.09 -1.84
C ILE A 39 -20.16 -5.39 -0.38
N LEU A 40 -20.08 -4.42 0.53
CA LEU A 40 -20.50 -4.60 1.93
C LEU A 40 -21.99 -4.96 2.02
N GLU A 41 -22.87 -4.31 1.24
CA GLU A 41 -24.29 -4.66 1.15
C GLU A 41 -24.50 -6.07 0.58
N ALA A 42 -23.72 -6.47 -0.42
CA ALA A 42 -23.77 -7.83 -0.93
C ALA A 42 -23.31 -8.86 0.13
N VAL A 43 -22.27 -8.56 0.87
CA VAL A 43 -21.80 -9.42 1.99
C VAL A 43 -22.87 -9.54 3.05
N ARG A 44 -23.45 -8.42 3.48
CA ARG A 44 -24.52 -8.38 4.49
C ARG A 44 -25.73 -9.24 4.10
N ASN A 45 -26.14 -9.17 2.84
CA ASN A 45 -27.34 -9.83 2.38
C ASN A 45 -27.15 -11.32 2.01
N TYR A 46 -25.95 -11.70 1.51
CA TYR A 46 -25.76 -13.02 0.90
C TYR A 46 -24.71 -13.90 1.60
N CYS A 47 -23.75 -13.31 2.33
CA CYS A 47 -22.71 -14.07 3.02
C CYS A 47 -22.23 -13.41 4.32
N PRO A 48 -23.15 -13.12 5.27
CA PRO A 48 -22.85 -12.32 6.48
C PRO A 48 -21.80 -12.95 7.40
N ASN A 49 -21.52 -14.25 7.25
CA ASN A 49 -20.50 -14.95 8.02
C ASN A 49 -19.12 -14.99 7.32
N ALA A 50 -19.00 -14.43 6.12
CA ALA A 50 -17.71 -14.33 5.44
C ALA A 50 -16.85 -13.24 6.09
N ARG A 51 -15.57 -13.50 6.25
CA ARG A 51 -14.61 -12.49 6.67
C ARG A 51 -14.27 -11.55 5.53
N PHE A 52 -14.38 -10.27 5.78
CA PHE A 52 -14.17 -9.23 4.78
C PHE A 52 -12.90 -8.44 5.08
N ILE A 53 -11.95 -8.49 4.17
CA ILE A 53 -10.70 -7.72 4.22
C ILE A 53 -10.80 -6.55 3.25
N TYR A 54 -10.61 -5.34 3.77
CA TYR A 54 -10.49 -4.13 2.97
C TYR A 54 -9.03 -3.69 2.87
N SER A 55 -8.55 -3.56 1.63
CA SER A 55 -7.26 -2.96 1.32
C SER A 55 -7.38 -1.44 1.38
N SER A 56 -7.20 -0.86 2.57
CA SER A 56 -7.14 0.58 2.80
C SER A 56 -5.72 1.12 2.51
N THR A 57 -5.44 2.34 2.87
CA THR A 57 -4.20 3.04 2.53
C THR A 57 -3.69 3.92 3.67
N ASN A 58 -2.40 4.14 3.75
CA ASN A 58 -1.77 5.14 4.62
C ASN A 58 -2.17 6.60 4.26
N LYS A 59 -2.72 6.82 3.07
CA LYS A 59 -3.18 8.16 2.65
C LYS A 59 -4.37 8.68 3.47
N VAL A 60 -5.02 7.84 4.27
CA VAL A 60 -6.06 8.27 5.22
C VAL A 60 -5.51 9.16 6.36
N TYR A 61 -4.20 9.18 6.56
CA TYR A 61 -3.54 10.04 7.55
C TYR A 61 -3.09 11.40 6.99
N GLY A 62 -3.33 11.67 5.71
CA GLY A 62 -3.02 12.95 5.08
C GLY A 62 -1.54 13.30 5.09
N LEU A 63 -1.23 14.58 5.35
CA LEU A 63 0.14 15.10 5.29
C LEU A 63 0.98 14.87 6.55
N LEU A 64 0.38 14.36 7.62
CA LEU A 64 1.06 14.15 8.93
C LEU A 64 1.69 15.43 9.49
N ASN A 65 0.98 16.56 9.41
CA ASN A 65 1.47 17.87 9.84
C ASN A 65 1.87 17.94 11.32
N THR A 66 1.39 17.03 12.14
CA THR A 66 1.73 16.88 13.57
C THR A 66 3.06 16.17 13.81
N VAL A 67 3.63 15.55 12.78
CA VAL A 67 4.83 14.72 12.88
C VAL A 67 6.07 15.55 12.53
N LYS A 68 7.00 15.66 13.49
CA LYS A 68 8.29 16.33 13.24
C LYS A 68 9.15 15.49 12.30
N ILE A 69 9.55 16.11 11.19
CA ILE A 69 10.44 15.50 10.19
C ILE A 69 11.85 16.06 10.39
N ILE A 70 12.83 15.18 10.33
CA ILE A 70 14.26 15.48 10.41
C ILE A 70 14.87 15.11 9.05
N GLU A 71 15.68 15.99 8.48
CA GLU A 71 16.39 15.72 7.24
C GLU A 71 17.77 15.14 7.54
N ALA A 72 18.05 13.97 6.96
CA ALA A 72 19.35 13.32 6.95
C ALA A 72 19.97 13.33 5.53
N PRO A 73 21.22 12.94 5.33
CA PRO A 73 21.91 13.05 4.02
C PRO A 73 21.17 12.38 2.87
N LYS A 74 20.60 11.18 3.08
CA LYS A 74 19.94 10.37 2.04
C LYS A 74 18.45 10.11 2.30
N ARG A 75 17.90 10.56 3.44
CA ARG A 75 16.51 10.28 3.81
C ARG A 75 15.92 11.35 4.71
N TYR A 76 14.60 11.40 4.75
CA TYR A 76 13.87 12.03 5.83
C TYR A 76 13.58 11.01 6.93
N GLU A 77 13.54 11.47 8.18
CA GLU A 77 13.24 10.67 9.36
C GLU A 77 12.09 11.30 10.14
N ILE A 78 11.36 10.48 10.87
CA ILE A 78 10.32 10.95 11.80
C ILE A 78 10.81 10.80 13.25
N ASN A 79 10.46 11.77 14.08
CA ASN A 79 10.72 11.68 15.52
C ASN A 79 9.61 10.88 16.23
N LYS A 80 9.39 9.63 15.75
CA LYS A 80 8.49 8.64 16.34
C LYS A 80 9.20 7.31 16.41
N LYS A 81 9.27 6.75 17.62
CA LYS A 81 10.10 5.58 17.93
C LYS A 81 9.66 4.32 17.22
N GLU A 82 8.36 4.18 16.93
CA GLU A 82 7.78 2.96 16.33
C GLU A 82 7.13 3.23 14.96
N GLY A 83 7.04 4.48 14.53
CA GLY A 83 6.35 4.86 13.31
C GLY A 83 4.98 5.53 13.55
N ILE A 84 4.14 5.55 12.54
CA ILE A 84 2.78 6.12 12.57
C ILE A 84 1.80 5.04 13.01
N SER A 85 1.14 5.24 14.15
CA SER A 85 0.17 4.31 14.70
C SER A 85 -1.27 4.62 14.26
N GLU A 86 -2.21 3.70 14.50
CA GLU A 86 -3.63 3.90 14.21
C GLU A 86 -4.30 4.97 15.09
N SER A 87 -3.62 5.45 16.13
CA SER A 87 -4.07 6.56 16.97
C SER A 87 -3.86 7.94 16.34
N GLU A 88 -3.10 8.04 15.24
CA GLU A 88 -2.99 9.30 14.51
C GLU A 88 -4.36 9.71 13.96
N PRO A 89 -4.69 11.01 14.04
CA PRO A 89 -5.92 11.51 13.44
C PRO A 89 -6.01 11.21 11.95
N LEU A 90 -7.20 10.86 11.49
CA LEU A 90 -7.47 10.75 10.07
C LEU A 90 -7.61 12.16 9.48
N ASP A 91 -6.91 12.39 8.38
CA ASP A 91 -6.89 13.67 7.67
C ASP A 91 -6.85 13.40 6.16
N PHE A 92 -8.04 13.18 5.58
CA PHE A 92 -8.15 12.75 4.19
C PHE A 92 -7.73 13.85 3.24
N HIS A 93 -6.62 13.64 2.54
CA HIS A 93 -6.14 14.52 1.48
C HIS A 93 -6.26 13.85 0.12
N SER A 94 -6.50 14.65 -0.92
CA SER A 94 -6.85 14.24 -2.29
C SER A 94 -8.21 13.51 -2.38
N PRO A 95 -8.86 13.49 -3.56
CA PRO A 95 -10.05 12.67 -3.78
C PRO A 95 -9.82 11.19 -3.45
N TYR A 96 -8.63 10.65 -3.80
CA TYR A 96 -8.24 9.28 -3.45
C TYR A 96 -8.22 9.04 -1.93
N GLY A 97 -7.59 9.93 -1.16
CA GLY A 97 -7.59 9.82 0.30
C GLY A 97 -9.00 9.90 0.89
N CYS A 98 -9.85 10.76 0.34
CA CYS A 98 -11.25 10.90 0.76
C CYS A 98 -12.06 9.63 0.43
N SER A 99 -12.01 9.12 -0.79
CA SER A 99 -12.79 7.95 -1.20
C SER A 99 -12.36 6.67 -0.48
N LYS A 100 -11.04 6.44 -0.35
CA LYS A 100 -10.49 5.31 0.40
C LYS A 100 -10.77 5.43 1.90
N GLY A 101 -10.69 6.64 2.47
CA GLY A 101 -11.00 6.91 3.87
C GLY A 101 -12.49 6.74 4.18
N CYS A 102 -13.37 7.20 3.30
CA CYS A 102 -14.81 6.94 3.38
C CYS A 102 -15.10 5.43 3.44
N ALA A 103 -14.55 4.66 2.50
CA ALA A 103 -14.69 3.21 2.48
C ALA A 103 -14.10 2.53 3.73
N ASP A 104 -12.93 2.98 4.22
CA ASP A 104 -12.30 2.51 5.47
C ASP A 104 -13.29 2.63 6.65
N GLN A 105 -13.97 3.78 6.77
CA GLN A 105 -14.92 4.01 7.86
C GLN A 105 -16.20 3.17 7.70
N TYR A 106 -16.74 3.01 6.49
CA TYR A 106 -17.86 2.09 6.25
C TYR A 106 -17.54 0.66 6.63
N VAL A 107 -16.34 0.16 6.30
CA VAL A 107 -15.89 -1.20 6.65
C VAL A 107 -15.90 -1.41 8.17
N LEU A 108 -15.42 -0.43 8.94
CA LEU A 108 -15.42 -0.49 10.40
C LEU A 108 -16.84 -0.38 10.98
N ASP A 109 -17.68 0.48 10.41
CA ASP A 109 -19.05 0.69 10.88
C ASP A 109 -19.96 -0.50 10.61
N TYR A 110 -19.77 -1.19 9.47
CA TYR A 110 -20.53 -2.41 9.15
C TYR A 110 -20.28 -3.56 10.13
N ALA A 111 -19.07 -3.64 10.71
CA ALA A 111 -18.85 -4.57 11.83
C ALA A 111 -19.65 -4.15 13.06
N ARG A 112 -19.63 -2.85 13.38
CA ARG A 112 -20.28 -2.31 14.58
C ARG A 112 -21.82 -2.40 14.50
N ILE A 113 -22.42 -2.03 13.38
CA ILE A 113 -23.86 -1.92 13.22
C ILE A 113 -24.50 -3.23 12.77
N PHE A 114 -23.85 -3.96 11.85
CA PHE A 114 -24.41 -5.18 11.26
C PHE A 114 -23.71 -6.46 11.72
N ASN A 115 -22.74 -6.36 12.64
CA ASN A 115 -21.97 -7.48 13.17
C ASN A 115 -21.25 -8.30 12.08
N LEU A 116 -20.85 -7.65 10.98
CA LEU A 116 -20.05 -8.29 9.95
C LEU A 116 -18.61 -8.49 10.42
N GLN A 117 -17.96 -9.54 9.92
CA GLN A 117 -16.59 -9.85 10.24
C GLN A 117 -15.63 -9.09 9.32
N THR A 118 -15.43 -7.79 9.56
CA THR A 118 -14.63 -6.93 8.70
C THR A 118 -13.33 -6.47 9.34
N VAL A 119 -12.31 -6.21 8.51
CA VAL A 119 -11.05 -5.56 8.89
C VAL A 119 -10.63 -4.55 7.82
N SER A 120 -10.02 -3.45 8.25
CA SER A 120 -9.38 -2.49 7.37
C SER A 120 -7.86 -2.53 7.56
N PHE A 121 -7.11 -2.94 6.54
CA PHE A 121 -5.66 -2.86 6.53
C PHE A 121 -5.21 -1.59 5.82
N ARG A 122 -4.71 -0.60 6.57
CA ARG A 122 -4.15 0.66 6.09
C ARG A 122 -2.73 0.43 5.65
N GLN A 123 -2.60 0.09 4.38
CA GLN A 123 -1.35 -0.39 3.80
C GLN A 123 -0.44 0.76 3.40
N SER A 124 0.87 0.54 3.57
CA SER A 124 1.93 1.36 3.00
C SER A 124 2.29 0.89 1.59
N CYS A 125 3.56 0.96 1.18
CA CYS A 125 3.99 0.60 -0.15
C CYS A 125 4.14 -0.91 -0.33
N ILE A 126 3.14 -1.56 -0.92
CA ILE A 126 3.19 -2.98 -1.28
C ILE A 126 3.94 -3.15 -2.59
N TYR A 127 4.82 -4.15 -2.66
CA TYR A 127 5.59 -4.45 -3.86
C TYR A 127 5.83 -5.96 -4.00
N GLY A 128 6.04 -6.42 -5.23
CA GLY A 128 6.30 -7.84 -5.51
C GLY A 128 6.29 -8.16 -7.00
N GLU A 129 6.55 -9.40 -7.33
CA GLU A 129 6.46 -9.91 -8.70
C GLU A 129 5.03 -9.75 -9.23
N ARG A 130 4.90 -9.64 -10.55
CA ARG A 130 3.65 -9.42 -11.27
C ARG A 130 2.99 -8.06 -11.02
N GLN A 131 3.69 -7.15 -10.33
CA GLN A 131 3.27 -5.77 -10.26
C GLN A 131 3.71 -5.03 -11.53
N PHE A 132 2.75 -4.64 -12.35
CA PHE A 132 2.97 -3.83 -13.56
C PHE A 132 3.01 -2.34 -13.14
N GLY A 133 4.12 -1.95 -12.52
CA GLY A 133 4.31 -0.59 -12.04
C GLY A 133 4.39 0.41 -13.20
N VAL A 134 3.78 1.58 -12.99
CA VAL A 134 3.83 2.74 -13.89
C VAL A 134 4.30 3.96 -13.10
N GLU A 135 4.63 5.06 -13.78
CA GLU A 135 5.21 6.24 -13.13
C GLU A 135 4.38 6.78 -11.96
N ASP A 136 3.04 6.67 -12.06
CA ASP A 136 2.11 7.17 -11.04
C ASP A 136 1.72 6.13 -9.98
N GLN A 137 2.06 4.86 -10.19
CA GLN A 137 1.62 3.79 -9.32
C GLN A 137 2.63 2.64 -9.24
N GLY A 138 2.98 2.24 -8.00
CA GLY A 138 3.90 1.14 -7.75
C GLY A 138 5.34 1.50 -8.07
N TRP A 139 5.82 2.61 -7.52
CA TRP A 139 7.12 3.22 -7.80
C TRP A 139 8.31 2.24 -7.73
N LEU A 140 8.31 1.29 -6.79
CA LEU A 140 9.37 0.27 -6.68
C LEU A 140 9.44 -0.60 -7.95
N ALA A 141 8.29 -1.19 -8.32
CA ALA A 141 8.21 -2.01 -9.52
C ALA A 141 8.47 -1.19 -10.79
N TRP A 142 7.92 0.03 -10.87
CA TRP A 142 8.17 0.97 -11.97
C TRP A 142 9.67 1.23 -12.17
N PHE A 143 10.38 1.59 -11.11
CA PHE A 143 11.82 1.90 -11.21
C PHE A 143 12.63 0.68 -11.65
N ILE A 144 12.29 -0.52 -11.15
CA ILE A 144 12.97 -1.76 -11.57
C ILE A 144 12.66 -2.06 -13.04
N ILE A 145 11.40 -1.99 -13.45
CA ILE A 145 10.99 -2.23 -14.85
C ILE A 145 11.68 -1.24 -15.79
N ALA A 146 11.59 0.05 -15.48
CA ALA A 146 12.21 1.11 -16.30
C ALA A 146 13.73 0.91 -16.42
N THR A 147 14.40 0.60 -15.29
CA THR A 147 15.85 0.35 -15.28
C THR A 147 16.23 -0.84 -16.13
N VAL A 148 15.55 -1.98 -15.99
CA VAL A 148 15.84 -3.20 -16.78
C VAL A 148 15.55 -2.99 -18.27
N LEU A 149 14.57 -2.15 -18.62
CA LEU A 149 14.25 -1.78 -20.00
C LEU A 149 15.12 -0.65 -20.55
N GLY A 150 16.05 -0.09 -19.75
CA GLY A 150 16.92 1.01 -20.16
C GLY A 150 16.22 2.36 -20.32
N ARG A 151 15.09 2.55 -19.65
CA ARG A 151 14.32 3.80 -19.67
C ARG A 151 14.80 4.77 -18.60
N LYS A 152 14.72 6.07 -18.90
CA LYS A 152 15.01 7.13 -17.94
C LYS A 152 13.85 7.29 -16.96
N ILE A 153 14.15 7.55 -15.70
CA ILE A 153 13.20 7.70 -14.61
C ILE A 153 13.16 9.16 -14.14
N SER A 154 11.96 9.65 -13.82
CA SER A 154 11.77 10.93 -13.12
C SER A 154 11.60 10.68 -11.63
N ILE A 155 12.45 11.29 -10.82
CA ILE A 155 12.32 11.33 -9.37
C ILE A 155 11.68 12.66 -9.00
N PHE A 156 10.44 12.63 -8.54
CA PHE A 156 9.73 13.84 -8.09
C PHE A 156 10.17 14.19 -6.66
N GLY A 157 10.63 15.45 -6.46
CA GLY A 157 11.27 15.90 -5.24
C GLY A 157 12.78 15.61 -5.22
N ASP A 158 13.35 15.49 -4.03
CA ASP A 158 14.80 15.35 -3.80
C ASP A 158 15.30 13.90 -3.62
N GLY A 159 14.40 12.93 -3.71
CA GLY A 159 14.71 11.52 -3.54
C GLY A 159 14.90 11.05 -2.09
N LYS A 160 14.80 11.95 -1.11
CA LYS A 160 14.93 11.63 0.32
C LYS A 160 13.62 11.18 0.97
N GLN A 161 12.49 11.25 0.25
CA GLN A 161 11.19 10.79 0.76
C GLN A 161 11.23 9.32 1.12
N VAL A 162 10.70 9.00 2.31
CA VAL A 162 10.76 7.66 2.90
C VAL A 162 9.39 6.99 2.91
N ARG A 163 9.38 5.73 2.52
CA ARG A 163 8.26 4.80 2.71
C ARG A 163 8.76 3.50 3.31
N ASP A 164 7.96 2.92 4.16
CA ASP A 164 8.14 1.53 4.53
C ASP A 164 7.54 0.64 3.42
N VAL A 165 8.29 -0.37 3.04
CA VAL A 165 7.96 -1.21 1.90
C VAL A 165 7.67 -2.63 2.37
N LEU A 166 6.55 -3.19 1.90
CA LEU A 166 6.10 -4.51 2.30
C LEU A 166 6.03 -5.45 1.10
N TYR A 167 6.78 -6.54 1.17
CA TYR A 167 6.75 -7.55 0.13
C TYR A 167 5.40 -8.28 0.10
N VAL A 168 4.88 -8.49 -1.10
CA VAL A 168 3.51 -8.98 -1.31
C VAL A 168 3.22 -10.32 -0.63
N GLN A 169 4.20 -11.22 -0.54
CA GLN A 169 4.00 -12.51 0.12
C GLN A 169 3.74 -12.36 1.62
N ASP A 170 4.41 -11.42 2.27
CA ASP A 170 4.17 -11.12 3.69
C ASP A 170 2.75 -10.57 3.91
N LEU A 171 2.23 -9.77 2.97
CA LEU A 171 0.83 -9.31 3.00
C LEU A 171 -0.16 -10.44 2.80
N VAL A 172 0.11 -11.38 1.88
CA VAL A 172 -0.74 -12.56 1.66
C VAL A 172 -0.82 -13.40 2.93
N GLU A 173 0.30 -13.63 3.62
CA GLU A 173 0.32 -14.32 4.92
C GLU A 173 -0.56 -13.63 5.98
N LEU A 174 -0.59 -12.29 6.00
CA LEU A 174 -1.48 -11.52 6.88
C LEU A 174 -2.95 -11.77 6.54
N TYR A 175 -3.30 -11.74 5.25
CA TYR A 175 -4.67 -12.00 4.81
C TYR A 175 -5.14 -13.40 5.17
N GLU A 176 -4.30 -14.41 4.98
CA GLU A 176 -4.57 -15.80 5.36
C GLU A 176 -4.78 -15.92 6.87
N LYS A 177 -3.90 -15.34 7.68
CA LYS A 177 -4.05 -15.31 9.14
C LYS A 177 -5.38 -14.70 9.58
N PHE A 178 -5.80 -13.58 9.00
CA PHE A 178 -7.08 -12.98 9.34
C PHE A 178 -8.26 -13.88 8.94
N ILE A 179 -8.21 -14.49 7.74
CA ILE A 179 -9.27 -15.39 7.26
C ILE A 179 -9.36 -16.64 8.15
N GLU A 180 -8.25 -17.11 8.70
CA GLU A 180 -8.24 -18.34 9.54
C GLU A 180 -8.55 -18.07 11.01
N GLN A 181 -8.08 -16.97 11.58
CA GLN A 181 -8.01 -16.74 13.03
C GLN A 181 -8.74 -15.49 13.52
N GLY A 182 -9.34 -14.70 12.65
CA GLY A 182 -9.82 -13.34 12.94
C GLY A 182 -11.05 -13.19 13.85
N ASN A 183 -11.40 -14.15 14.71
CA ASN A 183 -12.65 -14.16 15.46
C ASN A 183 -12.88 -12.95 16.40
N ASN A 184 -11.81 -12.29 16.88
CA ASN A 184 -11.89 -11.16 17.83
C ASN A 184 -11.37 -9.84 17.23
N LEU A 185 -11.24 -9.76 15.91
CA LEU A 185 -10.57 -8.66 15.23
C LEU A 185 -11.53 -7.82 14.39
N ASN A 186 -12.83 -8.10 14.49
CA ASN A 186 -13.86 -7.44 13.70
C ASN A 186 -13.95 -5.94 13.98
N GLY A 187 -14.15 -5.17 12.92
CA GLY A 187 -14.32 -3.72 13.00
C GLY A 187 -13.07 -2.98 13.45
N LYS A 188 -11.89 -3.55 13.23
CA LYS A 188 -10.62 -2.90 13.56
C LYS A 188 -9.88 -2.45 12.32
N ALA A 189 -9.14 -1.35 12.47
CA ALA A 189 -8.13 -0.93 11.50
C ALA A 189 -6.74 -1.29 12.02
N TYR A 190 -5.86 -1.67 11.08
CA TYR A 190 -4.45 -1.94 11.36
C TYR A 190 -3.57 -1.26 10.32
N ASN A 191 -2.51 -0.61 10.77
CA ASN A 191 -1.44 -0.21 9.88
C ASN A 191 -0.64 -1.44 9.46
N VAL A 192 -0.29 -1.49 8.18
CA VAL A 192 0.38 -2.64 7.57
C VAL A 192 1.44 -2.17 6.60
N GLY A 193 2.68 -2.40 6.92
CA GLY A 193 3.82 -2.03 6.10
C GLY A 193 5.09 -2.73 6.55
N GLY A 194 6.23 -2.31 6.00
CA GLY A 194 7.53 -2.84 6.41
C GLY A 194 7.99 -2.36 7.79
N GLY A 195 7.36 -1.32 8.33
CA GLY A 195 7.79 -0.67 9.56
C GLY A 195 9.16 0.02 9.41
N LEU A 196 9.71 0.48 10.52
CA LEU A 196 11.04 1.14 10.52
C LEU A 196 12.13 0.26 9.94
N LYS A 197 12.09 -1.04 10.21
CA LYS A 197 13.09 -2.02 9.77
C LYS A 197 13.19 -2.11 8.24
N PHE A 198 12.09 -1.96 7.54
CA PHE A 198 12.02 -2.10 6.09
C PHE A 198 11.58 -0.80 5.42
N SER A 199 12.02 0.34 5.96
CA SER A 199 11.82 1.66 5.36
C SER A 199 12.97 2.05 4.45
N LEU A 200 12.66 2.66 3.31
CA LEU A 200 13.61 3.13 2.31
C LEU A 200 13.29 4.55 1.85
N SER A 201 14.32 5.35 1.57
CA SER A 201 14.21 6.49 0.67
C SER A 201 14.41 6.05 -0.78
N LEU A 202 14.07 6.92 -1.73
CA LEU A 202 14.36 6.65 -3.15
C LEU A 202 15.86 6.58 -3.41
N LEU A 203 16.68 7.40 -2.73
CA LEU A 203 18.14 7.37 -2.87
C LEU A 203 18.72 6.05 -2.35
N GLU A 204 18.25 5.55 -1.21
CA GLU A 204 18.67 4.25 -0.66
C GLU A 204 18.23 3.09 -1.56
N PHE A 205 17.06 3.18 -2.15
CA PHE A 205 16.60 2.20 -3.13
C PHE A 205 17.49 2.17 -4.39
N ILE A 206 17.91 3.33 -4.89
CA ILE A 206 18.86 3.44 -6.01
C ILE A 206 20.19 2.76 -5.67
N ASP A 207 20.69 2.94 -4.44
CA ASP A 207 21.93 2.27 -4.01
C ASP A 207 21.74 0.74 -4.02
N ILE A 208 20.61 0.22 -3.53
CA ILE A 208 20.32 -1.23 -3.59
C ILE A 208 20.31 -1.74 -5.04
N LEU A 209 19.74 -0.98 -6.00
CA LEU A 209 19.76 -1.39 -7.41
C LEU A 209 21.19 -1.41 -7.98
N LYS A 210 22.01 -0.42 -7.64
CA LYS A 210 23.42 -0.37 -8.06
C LYS A 210 24.21 -1.56 -7.49
N ASP A 211 24.00 -1.91 -6.22
CA ASP A 211 24.63 -3.06 -5.58
C ASP A 211 24.22 -4.39 -6.25
N GLN A 212 23.05 -4.42 -6.89
CA GLN A 212 22.59 -5.56 -7.71
C GLN A 212 23.05 -5.50 -9.18
N GLY A 213 23.96 -4.59 -9.51
CA GLY A 213 24.53 -4.45 -10.85
C GLY A 213 23.59 -3.81 -11.87
N LEU A 214 22.64 -3.00 -11.42
CA LEU A 214 21.73 -2.26 -12.30
C LEU A 214 22.14 -0.78 -12.38
N GLU A 215 22.37 -0.31 -13.61
CA GLU A 215 22.59 1.10 -13.88
C GLU A 215 21.25 1.82 -14.06
N ILE A 216 20.96 2.78 -13.19
CA ILE A 216 19.73 3.55 -13.23
C ILE A 216 20.01 4.96 -13.78
N SER A 217 19.29 5.34 -14.84
CA SER A 217 19.30 6.70 -15.39
C SER A 217 18.09 7.47 -14.88
N TYR A 218 18.33 8.58 -14.18
CA TYR A 218 17.24 9.37 -13.62
C TYR A 218 17.51 10.89 -13.67
N THR A 219 16.43 11.65 -13.52
CA THR A 219 16.45 13.11 -13.33
C THR A 219 15.53 13.47 -12.17
N PHE A 220 15.80 14.59 -11.52
CA PHE A 220 14.89 15.15 -10.53
C PHE A 220 13.87 16.07 -11.20
N GLY A 221 12.62 16.00 -10.70
CA GLY A 221 11.52 16.89 -11.04
C GLY A 221 10.94 17.55 -9.78
N ASP A 222 9.99 18.46 -9.98
CA ASP A 222 9.31 19.14 -8.87
C ASP A 222 8.52 18.17 -7.97
N TRP A 223 8.29 18.55 -6.72
CA TRP A 223 7.46 17.80 -5.81
C TRP A 223 6.02 17.67 -6.33
N ARG A 224 5.47 16.45 -6.23
CA ARG A 224 4.05 16.24 -6.54
C ARG A 224 3.16 16.80 -5.42
N PRO A 225 2.04 17.43 -5.73
CA PRO A 225 1.08 17.90 -4.73
C PRO A 225 0.61 16.75 -3.83
N GLY A 226 0.62 16.95 -2.52
CA GLY A 226 0.17 15.96 -1.54
C GLY A 226 1.15 14.81 -1.27
N ASP A 227 2.40 14.92 -1.75
CA ASP A 227 3.41 13.93 -1.42
C ASP A 227 3.89 14.09 0.03
N GLN A 228 3.85 12.99 0.78
CA GLN A 228 4.38 12.93 2.15
C GLN A 228 5.90 12.76 2.10
N LYS A 229 6.63 13.55 2.88
CA LYS A 229 8.08 13.37 3.02
C LYS A 229 8.44 12.02 3.66
N VAL A 230 7.67 11.61 4.67
CA VAL A 230 7.87 10.31 5.34
C VAL A 230 6.52 9.69 5.68
N PHE A 231 6.40 8.40 5.45
CA PHE A 231 5.43 7.54 6.09
C PHE A 231 6.08 6.20 6.43
N VAL A 232 5.95 5.79 7.69
CA VAL A 232 6.41 4.49 8.18
C VAL A 232 5.36 3.95 9.15
N SER A 233 4.83 2.77 8.87
CA SER A 233 3.80 2.12 9.68
C SER A 233 4.37 1.70 11.05
N ASP A 234 3.62 1.99 12.11
CA ASP A 234 3.75 1.26 13.37
C ASP A 234 2.92 -0.03 13.29
N ASN A 235 3.60 -1.17 13.23
CA ASN A 235 2.98 -2.49 13.13
C ASN A 235 2.69 -3.12 14.51
N THR A 236 2.93 -2.42 15.61
CA THR A 236 2.81 -2.97 16.98
C THR A 236 1.45 -3.63 17.23
N LYS A 237 0.37 -2.98 16.77
CA LYS A 237 -0.99 -3.48 16.97
C LYS A 237 -1.25 -4.78 16.20
N VAL A 238 -0.90 -4.85 14.92
CA VAL A 238 -1.11 -6.06 14.11
C VAL A 238 -0.21 -7.20 14.56
N ILE A 239 1.02 -6.92 15.00
CA ILE A 239 1.92 -7.90 15.61
C ILE A 239 1.28 -8.50 16.86
N LYS A 240 0.82 -7.65 17.78
CA LYS A 240 0.25 -8.07 19.08
C LYS A 240 -1.04 -8.88 18.91
N GLU A 241 -1.93 -8.46 18.01
CA GLU A 241 -3.27 -9.03 17.90
C GLU A 241 -3.37 -10.18 16.89
N LEU A 242 -2.55 -10.18 15.84
CA LEU A 242 -2.53 -11.22 14.80
C LEU A 242 -1.28 -12.09 14.81
N GLY A 243 -0.26 -11.75 15.60
CA GLY A 243 1.01 -12.49 15.60
C GLY A 243 1.70 -12.47 14.23
N TRP A 244 1.51 -11.38 13.45
CA TRP A 244 2.09 -11.22 12.14
C TRP A 244 3.10 -10.08 12.13
N GLU A 245 4.23 -10.30 11.48
CA GLU A 245 5.25 -9.30 11.20
C GLU A 245 5.84 -9.49 9.81
N PRO A 246 6.32 -8.42 9.15
CA PRO A 246 6.99 -8.53 7.86
C PRO A 246 8.34 -9.26 8.02
N LYS A 247 8.65 -10.18 7.10
CA LYS A 247 9.84 -11.05 7.15
C LYS A 247 10.83 -10.75 6.03
N THR A 248 10.32 -10.41 4.84
CA THR A 248 11.12 -10.24 3.65
C THR A 248 11.79 -8.87 3.64
N SER A 249 13.13 -8.84 3.72
CA SER A 249 13.88 -7.60 3.66
C SER A 249 13.73 -6.91 2.29
N PRO A 250 13.86 -5.57 2.22
CA PRO A 250 13.81 -4.84 0.95
C PRO A 250 14.82 -5.36 -0.07
N VAL A 251 16.05 -5.70 0.36
CA VAL A 251 17.09 -6.23 -0.53
C VAL A 251 16.64 -7.55 -1.17
N GLN A 252 16.07 -8.47 -0.38
CA GLN A 252 15.57 -9.76 -0.89
C GLN A 252 14.38 -9.56 -1.84
N GLY A 253 13.38 -8.78 -1.42
CA GLY A 253 12.18 -8.54 -2.24
C GLY A 253 12.50 -7.82 -3.56
N ILE A 254 13.43 -6.85 -3.55
CA ILE A 254 13.89 -6.17 -4.76
C ILE A 254 14.60 -7.18 -5.69
N GLN A 255 15.44 -8.07 -5.17
CA GLN A 255 16.10 -9.12 -5.95
C GLN A 255 15.10 -10.04 -6.62
N HIS A 256 14.00 -10.41 -5.94
CA HIS A 256 12.92 -11.22 -6.53
C HIS A 256 12.27 -10.49 -7.71
N ILE A 257 11.92 -9.21 -7.56
CA ILE A 257 11.33 -8.44 -8.66
C ILE A 257 12.32 -8.28 -9.81
N VAL A 258 13.58 -7.93 -9.53
CA VAL A 258 14.62 -7.80 -10.59
C VAL A 258 14.73 -9.09 -11.39
N SER A 259 14.75 -10.24 -10.73
CA SER A 259 14.81 -11.56 -11.37
C SER A 259 13.57 -11.82 -12.21
N TRP A 260 12.37 -11.48 -11.69
CA TRP A 260 11.11 -11.63 -12.41
C TRP A 260 11.03 -10.71 -13.62
N VAL A 261 11.40 -9.44 -13.49
CA VAL A 261 11.40 -8.45 -14.58
C VAL A 261 12.37 -8.86 -15.70
N LYS A 262 13.60 -9.30 -15.35
CA LYS A 262 14.56 -9.82 -16.35
C LYS A 262 14.01 -11.01 -17.13
N LYS A 263 13.34 -11.94 -16.44
CA LYS A 263 12.72 -13.12 -17.05
C LYS A 263 11.54 -12.77 -17.97
N HIS A 264 10.81 -11.70 -17.69
CA HIS A 264 9.59 -11.32 -18.43
C HIS A 264 9.78 -10.01 -19.23
N ARG A 265 11.02 -9.74 -19.66
CA ARG A 265 11.38 -8.47 -20.32
C ARG A 265 10.53 -8.16 -21.55
N GLU A 266 10.26 -9.15 -22.39
CA GLU A 266 9.45 -8.99 -23.61
C GLU A 266 8.01 -8.57 -23.30
N LEU A 267 7.37 -9.28 -22.36
CA LEU A 267 6.02 -8.95 -21.88
C LEU A 267 5.93 -7.52 -21.34
N LEU A 268 6.90 -7.14 -20.51
CA LEU A 268 6.93 -5.80 -19.91
C LEU A 268 7.26 -4.72 -20.93
N SER A 269 8.10 -5.01 -21.92
CA SER A 269 8.37 -4.09 -23.02
C SER A 269 7.11 -3.80 -23.85
N SER A 270 6.31 -4.82 -24.15
CA SER A 270 5.01 -4.70 -24.82
C SER A 270 4.04 -3.85 -24.02
N PHE A 271 3.85 -4.18 -22.73
CA PHE A 271 2.98 -3.41 -21.82
C PHE A 271 3.33 -1.93 -21.71
N MET A 272 4.61 -1.58 -21.84
CA MET A 272 5.11 -0.21 -21.72
C MET A 272 5.10 0.55 -23.03
N SER A 273 4.73 -0.08 -24.15
CA SER A 273 4.68 0.55 -25.47
C SER A 273 3.29 1.10 -25.81
N ASP A 274 2.28 0.68 -25.06
CA ASP A 274 0.89 1.16 -25.08
C ASP A 274 0.71 2.35 -24.11
#